data_a67e2f16b28aa5cfb2171df87f6458ae
#
_entry.id   a67e2f16b28aa5cfb2171df87f6458ae
#
_cell.length_a   1.000
_cell.length_b   1.000
_cell.length_c   1.000
_cell.angle_alpha   90.00
_cell.angle_beta   90.00
_cell.angle_gamma   90.00
#
_symmetry.space_group_name_H-M   'P 1'
#
loop_
_entity.id
_entity.type
_entity.pdbx_description
1 polymer ?
#
loop_
_entity_poly.entity_id
_entity_poly.type
_entity_poly.pdbx_seq_one_letter_code
_entity_poly.pdbx_strand_id
1 'polypeptide(L)'
;LKERIRAAHESATGGPVVLGGNSLGVISHPGSYDTMFIPDTKLPKSRGERRRKLCFISQSGAFIISNLSRMPWLDPAYALSIGNQIDLTAGDLLAYIKADPEIEVFAVYMEGFQPCDGHAFAAAVKETVALGKDVVFYKAGRTSEGRSATAGHTASVAGDYAVCENAISQAGAFVASDFGEFCDFLRVTIPLRGKSACGNRLAAISNAGYESVGMADSIKVNGAELTLPSFEARTEEALTKILSDNRLDGLVDVKNPFDVTPMAGDTVFTDMIVEVLGDRGIDAAVVGIVPLTPAMQTLAPGDGHRESIEDPGSIAQLLPSAVSTTDKPVVAVVDSGAPFDPLVSVLRAGGMPVFRAADRAVRALCKWVDVKSRFSPSP
;
A
#
# COMPACT_ATOMS: atom_id res chain seq x y z
N LEU A 1 39.08 3.78 -1.37
CA LEU A 1 38.36 2.59 -1.83
C LEU A 1 37.56 2.86 -3.10
N LYS A 2 36.72 3.91 -3.15
CA LYS A 2 35.95 4.29 -4.34
C LYS A 2 36.79 4.44 -5.60
N GLU A 3 37.95 5.13 -5.52
CA GLU A 3 38.88 5.29 -6.64
C GLU A 3 39.43 3.96 -7.17
N ARG A 4 39.72 3.01 -6.25
CA ARG A 4 40.17 1.65 -6.64
C ARG A 4 39.11 0.85 -7.32
N ILE A 5 37.84 0.96 -6.87
CA ILE A 5 36.69 0.30 -7.50
C ILE A 5 36.50 0.85 -8.91
N ARG A 6 36.50 2.20 -9.04
CA ARG A 6 36.39 2.86 -10.36
C ARG A 6 37.50 2.43 -11.32
N ALA A 7 38.75 2.45 -10.86
CA ALA A 7 39.88 2.00 -11.68
C ALA A 7 39.76 0.51 -12.09
N ALA A 8 39.19 -0.32 -11.22
CA ALA A 8 38.91 -1.72 -11.56
C ALA A 8 37.83 -1.85 -12.63
N HIS A 9 36.75 -1.07 -12.54
CA HIS A 9 35.67 -1.07 -13.56
C HIS A 9 36.17 -0.56 -14.92
N GLU A 10 37.10 0.40 -14.95
CA GLU A 10 37.71 0.97 -16.17
C GLU A 10 38.74 0.02 -16.78
N SER A 11 39.20 -1.02 -16.09
CA SER A 11 40.16 -1.98 -16.60
C SER A 11 39.53 -2.90 -17.68
N ALA A 12 40.37 -3.47 -18.56
CA ALA A 12 39.95 -4.35 -19.65
C ALA A 12 39.22 -5.63 -19.17
N THR A 13 39.46 -6.04 -17.93
CA THR A 13 38.83 -7.21 -17.31
C THR A 13 37.60 -6.87 -16.47
N GLY A 14 37.29 -5.57 -16.30
CA GLY A 14 36.28 -5.11 -15.37
C GLY A 14 36.66 -5.37 -13.92
N GLY A 15 35.81 -4.93 -13.00
CA GLY A 15 35.97 -5.15 -11.55
C GLY A 15 34.69 -5.73 -10.93
N PRO A 16 34.77 -6.23 -9.69
CA PRO A 16 33.59 -6.68 -8.98
C PRO A 16 32.67 -5.51 -8.68
N VAL A 17 31.38 -5.73 -8.85
CA VAL A 17 30.33 -4.80 -8.40
C VAL A 17 30.22 -4.87 -6.88
N VAL A 18 30.18 -3.72 -6.21
CA VAL A 18 30.15 -3.66 -4.74
C VAL A 18 28.86 -3.03 -4.23
N LEU A 19 28.09 -3.78 -3.48
CA LEU A 19 26.93 -3.29 -2.75
C LEU A 19 27.28 -3.01 -1.29
N GLY A 20 27.11 -1.77 -0.86
CA GLY A 20 27.45 -1.38 0.51
C GLY A 20 28.50 -0.28 0.57
N GLY A 21 29.50 -0.23 1.50
CA GLY A 21 29.56 -0.98 2.77
C GLY A 21 28.38 -0.71 3.71
N ASN A 22 28.51 -1.28 4.92
CA ASN A 22 27.46 -1.23 5.94
C ASN A 22 26.12 -1.73 5.42
N SER A 23 26.13 -2.82 4.64
CA SER A 23 24.94 -3.50 4.12
C SER A 23 24.54 -4.63 5.05
N LEU A 24 23.22 -4.78 5.29
CA LEU A 24 22.67 -5.93 6.02
C LEU A 24 22.70 -7.21 5.19
N GLY A 25 22.76 -7.08 3.87
CA GLY A 25 22.67 -8.16 2.92
C GLY A 25 21.54 -7.98 1.90
N VAL A 26 21.32 -9.03 1.14
CA VAL A 26 20.35 -9.07 0.03
C VAL A 26 19.55 -10.34 0.12
N ILE A 27 18.25 -10.25 -0.13
CA ILE A 27 17.38 -11.37 -0.49
C ILE A 27 17.07 -11.23 -1.98
N SER A 28 17.27 -12.30 -2.74
CA SER A 28 16.85 -12.43 -4.13
C SER A 28 16.15 -13.78 -4.31
N HIS A 29 14.84 -13.77 -4.40
CA HIS A 29 14.08 -14.99 -4.70
C HIS A 29 14.33 -15.50 -6.12
N PRO A 30 14.37 -14.63 -7.16
CA PRO A 30 14.75 -15.07 -8.51
C PRO A 30 16.17 -15.63 -8.59
N GLY A 31 17.09 -15.07 -7.80
CA GLY A 31 18.48 -15.56 -7.70
C GLY A 31 18.67 -16.73 -6.75
N SER A 32 17.62 -17.15 -6.05
CA SER A 32 17.63 -18.24 -5.07
C SER A 32 18.71 -18.10 -3.98
N TYR A 33 18.98 -16.84 -3.52
CA TYR A 33 19.94 -16.62 -2.45
C TYR A 33 19.49 -15.56 -1.44
N ASP A 34 20.03 -15.69 -0.22
CA ASP A 34 19.81 -14.81 0.91
C ASP A 34 21.11 -14.64 1.67
N THR A 35 21.62 -13.42 1.73
CA THR A 35 22.83 -13.05 2.46
C THR A 35 22.54 -12.21 3.71
N MET A 36 21.24 -11.99 4.03
CA MET A 36 20.91 -11.31 5.28
C MET A 36 21.25 -12.18 6.48
N PHE A 37 22.05 -11.66 7.40
CA PHE A 37 22.52 -12.40 8.58
C PHE A 37 21.48 -12.52 9.71
N ILE A 38 20.21 -12.13 9.47
CA ILE A 38 19.12 -12.29 10.44
C ILE A 38 18.59 -13.72 10.37
N PRO A 39 18.61 -14.47 11.49
CA PRO A 39 18.14 -15.86 11.49
C PRO A 39 16.63 -15.96 11.23
N ASP A 40 16.21 -17.01 10.54
CA ASP A 40 14.81 -17.27 10.18
C ASP A 40 13.89 -17.37 11.41
N THR A 41 14.42 -17.73 12.57
CA THR A 41 13.68 -17.75 13.84
C THR A 41 13.24 -16.36 14.32
N LYS A 42 13.95 -15.29 13.88
CA LYS A 42 13.61 -13.89 14.21
C LYS A 42 12.91 -13.17 13.06
N LEU A 43 13.23 -13.53 11.84
CA LEU A 43 12.58 -13.01 10.63
C LEU A 43 12.28 -14.19 9.71
N PRO A 44 11.13 -14.86 9.87
CA PRO A 44 10.72 -15.92 8.97
C PRO A 44 10.65 -15.39 7.53
N LYS A 45 11.39 -16.04 6.63
CA LYS A 45 11.42 -15.69 5.22
C LYS A 45 10.66 -16.75 4.44
N SER A 46 9.69 -16.32 3.65
CA SER A 46 8.93 -17.20 2.79
C SER A 46 9.86 -17.83 1.74
N ARG A 47 9.88 -19.15 1.65
CA ARG A 47 10.61 -19.91 0.65
C ARG A 47 9.61 -20.59 -0.29
N GLY A 48 9.94 -20.73 -1.54
CA GLY A 48 9.11 -21.38 -2.53
C GLY A 48 8.80 -20.52 -3.74
N GLU A 49 8.38 -21.19 -4.79
CA GLU A 49 8.04 -20.57 -6.07
C GLU A 49 6.66 -19.91 -5.96
N ARG A 50 6.62 -18.60 -5.91
CA ARG A 50 5.43 -17.80 -6.13
C ARG A 50 5.80 -16.48 -6.79
N ARG A 51 4.90 -15.92 -7.53
CA ARG A 51 5.09 -14.60 -8.14
C ARG A 51 5.16 -13.54 -7.04
N ARG A 52 6.26 -12.81 -7.03
CA ARG A 52 6.51 -11.68 -6.13
C ARG A 52 6.69 -10.41 -6.95
N LYS A 53 5.96 -9.38 -6.60
CA LYS A 53 5.83 -8.16 -7.41
C LYS A 53 6.62 -6.97 -6.85
N LEU A 54 7.23 -7.13 -5.67
CA LEU A 54 7.87 -6.06 -4.93
C LEU A 54 9.39 -6.15 -4.98
N CYS A 55 10.05 -5.03 -5.27
CA CYS A 55 11.47 -4.80 -5.01
C CYS A 55 11.61 -3.78 -3.87
N PHE A 56 12.30 -4.15 -2.79
CA PHE A 56 12.54 -3.28 -1.65
C PHE A 56 14.01 -2.86 -1.63
N ILE A 57 14.30 -1.60 -1.92
CA ILE A 57 15.64 -0.98 -1.89
C ILE A 57 15.70 -0.08 -0.66
N SER A 58 16.69 -0.27 0.21
CA SER A 58 16.81 0.55 1.41
C SER A 58 18.26 0.83 1.77
N GLN A 59 18.54 2.09 2.09
CA GLN A 59 19.83 2.50 2.62
C GLN A 59 20.04 1.95 4.05
N SER A 60 18.97 1.77 4.81
CA SER A 60 18.99 1.13 6.14
C SER A 60 18.51 -0.32 6.07
N GLY A 61 19.38 -1.26 6.45
CA GLY A 61 19.01 -2.66 6.58
C GLY A 61 17.97 -2.89 7.69
N ALA A 62 18.08 -2.19 8.81
CA ALA A 62 17.11 -2.26 9.90
C ALA A 62 15.70 -1.85 9.45
N PHE A 63 15.59 -0.87 8.56
CA PHE A 63 14.30 -0.46 7.99
C PHE A 63 13.65 -1.58 7.20
N ILE A 64 14.40 -2.32 6.38
CA ILE A 64 13.88 -3.48 5.63
C ILE A 64 13.33 -4.52 6.61
N ILE A 65 14.17 -5.03 7.51
CA ILE A 65 13.79 -6.15 8.38
C ILE A 65 12.63 -5.80 9.30
N SER A 66 12.56 -4.55 9.80
CA SER A 66 11.43 -4.08 10.61
C SER A 66 10.12 -4.05 9.82
N ASN A 67 10.16 -3.62 8.55
CA ASN A 67 8.97 -3.62 7.69
C ASN A 67 8.56 -5.04 7.27
N LEU A 68 9.50 -5.91 6.93
CA LEU A 68 9.20 -7.32 6.61
C LEU A 68 8.61 -8.06 7.82
N SER A 69 9.10 -7.78 9.03
CA SER A 69 8.57 -8.37 10.26
C SER A 69 7.14 -7.89 10.56
N ARG A 70 6.86 -6.58 10.42
CA ARG A 70 5.53 -6.01 10.66
C ARG A 70 4.52 -6.33 9.56
N MET A 71 4.99 -6.54 8.35
CA MET A 71 4.17 -6.76 7.15
C MET A 71 4.68 -7.98 6.37
N PRO A 72 4.58 -9.20 6.93
CA PRO A 72 5.12 -10.40 6.29
C PRO A 72 4.47 -10.70 4.92
N TRP A 73 3.29 -10.13 4.67
CA TRP A 73 2.59 -10.22 3.39
C TRP A 73 3.30 -9.45 2.24
N LEU A 74 4.25 -8.56 2.55
CA LEU A 74 5.03 -7.85 1.51
C LEU A 74 5.84 -8.83 0.67
N ASP A 75 6.48 -9.81 1.28
CA ASP A 75 7.24 -10.89 0.64
C ASP A 75 7.91 -10.48 -0.68
N PRO A 76 8.92 -9.58 -0.66
CA PRO A 76 9.50 -9.01 -1.86
C PRO A 76 10.28 -10.04 -2.69
N ALA A 77 10.30 -9.89 -4.03
CA ALA A 77 11.21 -10.63 -4.91
C ALA A 77 12.66 -10.28 -4.61
N TYR A 78 12.91 -8.99 -4.37
CA TYR A 78 14.23 -8.47 -4.02
C TYR A 78 14.12 -7.60 -2.76
N ALA A 79 14.96 -7.84 -1.77
CA ALA A 79 15.18 -6.94 -0.63
C ALA A 79 16.66 -6.60 -0.55
N LEU A 80 17.00 -5.33 -0.85
CA LEU A 80 18.36 -4.87 -1.10
C LEU A 80 18.77 -3.83 -0.07
N SER A 81 19.66 -4.20 0.87
CA SER A 81 20.27 -3.24 1.78
C SER A 81 21.48 -2.60 1.10
N ILE A 82 21.38 -1.32 0.72
CA ILE A 82 22.42 -0.64 -0.07
C ILE A 82 23.48 0.06 0.78
N GLY A 83 23.24 0.25 2.08
CA GLY A 83 24.21 0.86 3.00
C GLY A 83 24.79 2.18 2.50
N ASN A 84 26.13 2.31 2.52
CA ASN A 84 26.83 3.56 2.24
C ASN A 84 26.99 3.89 0.73
N GLN A 85 26.50 3.06 -0.16
CA GLN A 85 26.51 3.29 -1.61
C GLN A 85 27.91 3.69 -2.13
N ILE A 86 28.91 2.88 -1.82
CA ILE A 86 30.28 3.19 -2.23
C ILE A 86 30.56 2.93 -3.72
N ASP A 87 29.70 2.11 -4.36
CA ASP A 87 29.73 1.75 -5.77
C ASP A 87 28.29 1.77 -6.32
N LEU A 88 27.52 0.69 -6.16
CA LEU A 88 26.11 0.70 -6.57
C LEU A 88 25.28 1.67 -5.72
N THR A 89 24.50 2.47 -6.42
CA THR A 89 23.56 3.45 -5.84
C THR A 89 22.11 2.96 -5.95
N ALA A 90 21.20 3.67 -5.28
CA ALA A 90 19.77 3.43 -5.46
C ALA A 90 19.30 3.69 -6.90
N GLY A 91 19.90 4.68 -7.57
CA GLY A 91 19.64 5.00 -8.97
C GLY A 91 20.00 3.86 -9.90
N ASP A 92 21.18 3.28 -9.73
CA ASP A 92 21.66 2.14 -10.54
C ASP A 92 20.74 0.93 -10.39
N LEU A 93 20.38 0.60 -9.15
CA LEU A 93 19.51 -0.56 -8.85
C LEU A 93 18.11 -0.38 -9.43
N LEU A 94 17.49 0.79 -9.24
CA LEU A 94 16.18 1.07 -9.81
C LEU A 94 16.22 1.04 -11.34
N ALA A 95 17.23 1.66 -11.96
CA ALA A 95 17.42 1.69 -13.40
C ALA A 95 17.60 0.29 -14.00
N TYR A 96 18.26 -0.62 -13.28
CA TYR A 96 18.44 -2.00 -13.70
C TYR A 96 17.20 -2.85 -13.52
N ILE A 97 16.61 -2.85 -12.30
CA ILE A 97 15.51 -3.76 -11.93
C ILE A 97 14.17 -3.32 -12.55
N LYS A 98 13.99 -2.04 -12.93
CA LYS A 98 12.75 -1.60 -13.60
C LYS A 98 12.42 -2.38 -14.87
N ALA A 99 13.42 -2.99 -15.52
CA ALA A 99 13.23 -3.83 -16.70
C ALA A 99 12.70 -5.23 -16.40
N ASP A 100 12.77 -5.70 -15.14
CA ASP A 100 12.22 -6.99 -14.74
C ASP A 100 10.69 -6.98 -14.83
N PRO A 101 10.06 -7.79 -15.72
CA PRO A 101 8.62 -7.77 -15.94
C PRO A 101 7.82 -8.26 -14.72
N GLU A 102 8.42 -9.03 -13.82
CA GLU A 102 7.75 -9.54 -12.63
C GLU A 102 7.63 -8.48 -11.53
N ILE A 103 8.49 -7.45 -11.54
CA ILE A 103 8.44 -6.38 -10.54
C ILE A 103 7.46 -5.30 -10.99
N GLU A 104 6.47 -5.05 -10.15
CA GLU A 104 5.41 -4.06 -10.38
C GLU A 104 5.49 -2.87 -9.44
N VAL A 105 6.09 -3.05 -8.24
CA VAL A 105 6.19 -2.03 -7.18
C VAL A 105 7.60 -1.96 -6.64
N PHE A 106 8.10 -0.75 -6.45
CA PHE A 106 9.37 -0.47 -5.79
C PHE A 106 9.11 0.25 -4.47
N ALA A 107 9.59 -0.32 -3.36
CA ALA A 107 9.66 0.34 -2.06
C ALA A 107 11.07 0.87 -1.85
N VAL A 108 11.23 2.18 -1.61
CA VAL A 108 12.55 2.80 -1.53
C VAL A 108 12.68 3.66 -0.28
N TYR A 109 13.68 3.37 0.56
CA TYR A 109 14.06 4.19 1.72
C TYR A 109 15.44 4.79 1.51
N MET A 110 15.55 6.12 1.60
CA MET A 110 16.81 6.83 1.41
C MET A 110 17.10 7.81 2.55
N GLU A 111 18.37 7.85 2.96
CA GLU A 111 18.93 8.84 3.90
C GLU A 111 19.68 9.95 3.15
N GLY A 112 20.33 9.62 2.03
CA GLY A 112 21.04 10.55 1.18
C GLY A 112 21.47 9.92 -0.14
N PHE A 113 21.78 10.75 -1.11
CA PHE A 113 22.29 10.35 -2.40
C PHE A 113 23.79 10.62 -2.52
N GLN A 114 24.48 9.87 -3.36
CA GLN A 114 25.81 10.22 -3.81
C GLN A 114 25.74 11.45 -4.74
N PRO A 115 26.85 12.20 -4.95
CA PRO A 115 26.87 13.30 -5.90
C PRO A 115 26.33 12.90 -7.28
N CYS A 116 25.37 13.67 -7.80
CA CYS A 116 24.65 13.46 -9.07
C CYS A 116 23.67 12.28 -9.10
N ASP A 117 23.69 11.35 -8.14
CA ASP A 117 22.79 10.18 -8.12
C ASP A 117 21.32 10.56 -7.91
N GLY A 118 21.02 11.65 -7.19
CA GLY A 118 19.63 12.12 -7.03
C GLY A 118 18.93 12.45 -8.35
N HIS A 119 19.62 12.98 -9.33
CA HIS A 119 19.08 13.21 -10.66
C HIS A 119 18.88 11.90 -11.43
N ALA A 120 19.87 11.01 -11.39
CA ALA A 120 19.77 9.69 -12.01
C ALA A 120 18.62 8.87 -11.41
N PHE A 121 18.46 8.92 -10.08
CA PHE A 121 17.35 8.27 -9.38
C PHE A 121 16.00 8.86 -9.80
N ALA A 122 15.85 10.19 -9.84
CA ALA A 122 14.59 10.81 -10.28
C ALA A 122 14.24 10.46 -11.74
N ALA A 123 15.23 10.41 -12.63
CA ALA A 123 15.04 9.95 -14.00
C ALA A 123 14.60 8.47 -14.04
N ALA A 124 15.24 7.59 -13.26
CA ALA A 124 14.87 6.19 -13.16
C ALA A 124 13.46 6.01 -12.59
N VAL A 125 13.03 6.81 -11.61
CA VAL A 125 11.65 6.84 -11.10
C VAL A 125 10.67 7.18 -12.22
N LYS A 126 10.92 8.27 -12.96
CA LYS A 126 10.06 8.70 -14.07
C LYS A 126 9.92 7.61 -15.14
N GLU A 127 11.02 6.96 -15.51
CA GLU A 127 11.00 5.86 -16.47
C GLU A 127 10.26 4.63 -15.92
N THR A 128 10.42 4.31 -14.63
CA THR A 128 9.71 3.23 -13.96
C THR A 128 8.20 3.45 -13.97
N VAL A 129 7.76 4.68 -13.68
CA VAL A 129 6.35 5.07 -13.73
C VAL A 129 5.81 5.04 -15.17
N ALA A 130 6.59 5.47 -16.15
CA ALA A 130 6.22 5.40 -17.57
C ALA A 130 6.04 3.94 -18.07
N LEU A 131 6.72 2.98 -17.43
CA LEU A 131 6.49 1.54 -17.66
C LEU A 131 5.23 1.00 -16.95
N GLY A 132 4.44 1.87 -16.34
CA GLY A 132 3.24 1.51 -15.60
C GLY A 132 3.51 0.88 -14.23
N LYS A 133 4.73 0.98 -13.68
CA LYS A 133 5.11 0.46 -12.36
C LYS A 133 5.00 1.56 -11.31
N ASP A 134 4.91 1.15 -10.04
CA ASP A 134 4.76 2.09 -8.93
C ASP A 134 6.05 2.20 -8.10
N VAL A 135 6.34 3.41 -7.63
CA VAL A 135 7.46 3.67 -6.71
C VAL A 135 6.90 4.31 -5.44
N VAL A 136 7.08 3.64 -4.32
CA VAL A 136 6.79 4.18 -2.98
C VAL A 136 8.12 4.60 -2.36
N PHE A 137 8.25 5.88 -2.05
CA PHE A 137 9.51 6.49 -1.65
C PHE A 137 9.40 7.18 -0.30
N TYR A 138 10.39 6.98 0.55
CA TYR A 138 10.56 7.74 1.79
C TYR A 138 11.98 8.29 1.90
N LYS A 139 12.09 9.60 2.13
CA LYS A 139 13.36 10.29 2.37
C LYS A 139 13.49 10.64 3.85
N ALA A 140 14.50 10.10 4.52
CA ALA A 140 14.86 10.50 5.87
C ALA A 140 15.57 11.88 5.89
N GLY A 141 15.60 12.51 7.07
CA GLY A 141 16.26 13.80 7.26
C GLY A 141 15.40 15.01 6.87
N ARG A 142 14.09 14.95 7.14
CA ARG A 142 13.13 16.02 6.90
C ARG A 142 13.39 17.24 7.80
N THR A 143 13.70 17.02 9.09
CA THR A 143 13.99 18.08 10.06
C THR A 143 15.50 18.34 10.14
N SER A 144 15.92 19.47 10.75
CA SER A 144 17.33 19.76 11.04
C SER A 144 17.99 18.67 11.86
N GLU A 145 17.29 18.17 12.88
CA GLU A 145 17.72 17.09 13.77
C GLU A 145 17.83 15.76 13.01
N GLY A 146 16.84 15.44 12.18
CA GLY A 146 16.87 14.28 11.30
C GLY A 146 18.03 14.33 10.30
N ARG A 147 18.31 15.49 9.71
CA ARG A 147 19.49 15.68 8.83
C ARG A 147 20.80 15.47 9.57
N SER A 148 20.91 16.01 10.78
CA SER A 148 22.09 15.81 11.61
C SER A 148 22.33 14.33 11.94
N ALA A 149 21.25 13.61 12.27
CA ALA A 149 21.31 12.18 12.54
C ALA A 149 21.75 11.37 11.29
N THR A 150 21.19 11.66 10.11
CA THR A 150 21.58 10.97 8.86
C THR A 150 23.03 11.27 8.45
N ALA A 151 23.52 12.50 8.64
CA ALA A 151 24.90 12.86 8.32
C ALA A 151 25.93 12.12 9.20
N GLY A 152 25.59 11.82 10.43
CA GLY A 152 26.42 11.03 11.34
C GLY A 152 26.43 9.52 11.04
N HIS A 153 25.37 9.00 10.44
CA HIS A 153 25.19 7.56 10.16
C HIS A 153 25.78 7.11 8.82
N THR A 154 25.63 7.96 7.81
CA THR A 154 26.05 7.62 6.45
C THR A 154 26.89 8.78 5.93
N ALA A 155 28.09 8.65 5.53
CA ALA A 155 28.93 9.72 4.97
C ALA A 155 28.32 10.37 3.68
N SER A 156 27.00 10.37 3.56
CA SER A 156 26.22 10.94 2.45
C SER A 156 25.92 12.42 2.73
N VAL A 157 26.07 13.26 1.73
CA VAL A 157 25.63 14.65 1.79
C VAL A 157 24.11 14.65 1.88
N ALA A 158 23.55 15.07 3.02
CA ALA A 158 22.12 15.27 3.17
C ALA A 158 21.72 16.42 2.22
N GLY A 159 21.19 16.08 1.05
CA GLY A 159 20.60 17.05 0.14
C GLY A 159 19.36 17.72 0.75
N ASP A 160 18.90 18.83 0.13
CA ASP A 160 17.69 19.51 0.54
C ASP A 160 16.48 18.55 0.44
N TYR A 161 15.79 18.38 1.56
CA TYR A 161 14.63 17.47 1.65
C TYR A 161 13.51 17.89 0.68
N ALA A 162 13.18 19.21 0.66
CA ALA A 162 12.08 19.71 -0.15
C ALA A 162 12.37 19.59 -1.66
N VAL A 163 13.62 19.82 -2.06
CA VAL A 163 14.05 19.61 -3.46
C VAL A 163 13.90 18.13 -3.85
N CYS A 164 14.36 17.23 -2.98
CA CYS A 164 14.24 15.80 -3.23
C CYS A 164 12.77 15.35 -3.29
N GLU A 165 11.97 15.72 -2.29
CA GLU A 165 10.54 15.39 -2.20
C GLU A 165 9.79 15.83 -3.47
N ASN A 166 9.98 17.10 -3.88
CA ASN A 166 9.34 17.63 -5.07
C ASN A 166 9.79 16.95 -6.36
N ALA A 167 11.10 16.72 -6.54
CA ALA A 167 11.63 16.07 -7.73
C ALA A 167 11.09 14.64 -7.89
N ILE A 168 11.06 13.86 -6.81
CA ILE A 168 10.60 12.48 -6.83
C ILE A 168 9.08 12.40 -6.96
N SER A 169 8.33 13.31 -6.33
CA SER A 169 6.89 13.43 -6.52
C SER A 169 6.53 13.81 -7.97
N GLN A 170 7.26 14.75 -8.58
CA GLN A 170 7.07 15.12 -9.98
C GLN A 170 7.47 14.00 -10.95
N ALA A 171 8.33 13.09 -10.54
CA ALA A 171 8.64 11.88 -11.29
C ALA A 171 7.54 10.81 -11.22
N GLY A 172 6.51 10.99 -10.37
CA GLY A 172 5.33 10.13 -10.26
C GLY A 172 5.39 9.10 -9.13
N ALA A 173 6.32 9.23 -8.18
CA ALA A 173 6.35 8.36 -7.01
C ALA A 173 5.34 8.78 -5.94
N PHE A 174 4.91 7.81 -5.13
CA PHE A 174 4.23 8.00 -3.86
C PHE A 174 5.27 8.38 -2.81
N VAL A 175 5.40 9.66 -2.50
CA VAL A 175 6.38 10.17 -1.54
C VAL A 175 5.74 10.26 -0.17
N ALA A 176 6.21 9.43 0.76
CA ALA A 176 5.71 9.36 2.12
C ALA A 176 6.35 10.41 3.03
N SER A 177 5.56 11.03 3.90
CA SER A 177 5.99 12.04 4.87
C SER A 177 6.51 11.43 6.19
N ASP A 178 6.08 10.19 6.49
CA ASP A 178 6.48 9.44 7.67
C ASP A 178 6.48 7.92 7.41
N PHE A 179 6.92 7.13 8.41
CA PHE A 179 6.98 5.66 8.30
C PHE A 179 5.60 5.01 8.20
N GLY A 180 4.59 5.63 8.82
CA GLY A 180 3.21 5.14 8.77
C GLY A 180 2.65 5.28 7.36
N GLU A 181 2.79 6.46 6.76
CA GLU A 181 2.34 6.74 5.39
C GLU A 181 3.09 5.89 4.36
N PHE A 182 4.40 5.63 4.56
CA PHE A 182 5.14 4.68 3.72
C PHE A 182 4.52 3.28 3.73
N CYS A 183 4.18 2.77 4.91
CA CYS A 183 3.50 1.49 5.07
C CYS A 183 2.09 1.51 4.45
N ASP A 184 1.37 2.62 4.59
CA ASP A 184 0.02 2.77 4.05
C ASP A 184 0.03 2.83 2.51
N PHE A 185 1.01 3.51 1.92
CA PHE A 185 1.17 3.49 0.45
C PHE A 185 1.46 2.08 -0.07
N LEU A 186 2.33 1.31 0.58
CA LEU A 186 2.54 -0.09 0.19
C LEU A 186 1.25 -0.93 0.32
N ARG A 187 0.46 -0.65 1.37
CA ARG A 187 -0.81 -1.35 1.65
C ARG A 187 -1.87 -1.10 0.59
N VAL A 188 -1.92 0.08 -0.01
CA VAL A 188 -2.86 0.38 -1.11
C VAL A 188 -2.26 0.07 -2.48
N THR A 189 -0.99 0.40 -2.72
CA THR A 189 -0.38 0.33 -4.05
C THR A 189 -0.24 -1.11 -4.55
N ILE A 190 0.16 -2.05 -3.68
CA ILE A 190 0.37 -3.45 -4.09
C ILE A 190 -0.95 -4.14 -4.49
N PRO A 191 -2.02 -4.12 -3.66
CA PRO A 191 -3.26 -4.81 -4.02
C PRO A 191 -4.09 -4.07 -5.08
N LEU A 192 -4.00 -2.74 -5.17
CA LEU A 192 -4.75 -1.96 -6.16
C LEU A 192 -4.10 -1.93 -7.55
N ARG A 193 -3.06 -2.74 -7.79
CA ARG A 193 -2.50 -2.91 -9.14
C ARG A 193 -3.57 -3.39 -10.10
N GLY A 194 -3.68 -2.72 -11.25
CA GLY A 194 -4.70 -3.02 -12.26
C GLY A 194 -6.06 -2.37 -12.02
N LYS A 195 -6.27 -1.68 -10.88
CA LYS A 195 -7.47 -0.86 -10.66
C LYS A 195 -7.31 0.53 -11.29
N SER A 196 -8.43 1.13 -11.69
CA SER A 196 -8.45 2.40 -12.42
C SER A 196 -8.82 3.57 -11.51
N ALA A 197 -7.99 4.62 -11.50
CA ALA A 197 -8.31 5.88 -10.84
C ALA A 197 -9.02 6.83 -11.82
N CYS A 198 -10.31 6.58 -12.07
CA CYS A 198 -11.09 7.35 -13.07
C CYS A 198 -11.56 8.71 -12.56
N GLY A 199 -11.48 8.97 -11.26
CA GLY A 199 -11.91 10.22 -10.62
C GLY A 199 -11.73 10.18 -9.12
N ASN A 200 -12.28 11.19 -8.43
CA ASN A 200 -12.11 11.38 -6.98
C ASN A 200 -13.43 11.23 -6.19
N ARG A 201 -14.47 10.64 -6.78
CA ARG A 201 -15.78 10.46 -6.17
C ARG A 201 -15.78 9.18 -5.32
N LEU A 202 -15.76 9.35 -4.00
CA LEU A 202 -15.68 8.29 -3.01
C LEU A 202 -17.07 7.84 -2.54
N ALA A 203 -17.29 6.54 -2.42
CA ALA A 203 -18.31 5.97 -1.54
C ALA A 203 -17.65 5.58 -0.21
N ALA A 204 -18.13 6.15 0.87
CA ALA A 204 -17.72 5.81 2.24
C ALA A 204 -18.83 4.98 2.88
N ILE A 205 -18.60 3.68 3.07
CA ILE A 205 -19.60 2.72 3.53
C ILE A 205 -19.10 2.10 4.83
N SER A 206 -19.93 2.07 5.87
CA SER A 206 -19.63 1.36 7.13
C SER A 206 -20.89 0.85 7.81
N ASN A 207 -20.75 -0.18 8.63
CA ASN A 207 -21.80 -0.64 9.54
C ASN A 207 -21.78 0.10 10.88
N ALA A 208 -21.06 1.23 11.00
CA ALA A 208 -20.96 2.02 12.21
C ALA A 208 -20.82 3.52 11.92
N GLY A 209 -21.72 4.33 12.49
CA GLY A 209 -21.83 5.77 12.21
C GLY A 209 -20.57 6.58 12.51
N TYR A 210 -19.84 6.27 13.61
CA TYR A 210 -18.60 6.99 13.93
C TYR A 210 -17.53 6.83 12.86
N GLU A 211 -17.49 5.65 12.23
CA GLU A 211 -16.52 5.34 11.18
C GLU A 211 -16.86 6.11 9.90
N SER A 212 -18.16 6.18 9.55
CA SER A 212 -18.66 6.99 8.43
C SER A 212 -18.31 8.47 8.59
N VAL A 213 -18.43 9.03 9.81
CA VAL A 213 -18.00 10.40 10.13
C VAL A 213 -16.48 10.54 9.97
N GLY A 214 -15.69 9.62 10.53
CA GLY A 214 -14.24 9.66 10.43
C GLY A 214 -13.73 9.54 8.99
N MET A 215 -14.43 8.78 8.13
CA MET A 215 -14.16 8.72 6.69
C MET A 215 -14.41 10.08 6.03
N ALA A 216 -15.54 10.72 6.29
CA ALA A 216 -15.89 12.02 5.74
C ALA A 216 -14.91 13.12 6.16
N ASP A 217 -14.45 13.11 7.40
CA ASP A 217 -13.46 14.08 7.92
C ASP A 217 -12.06 13.91 7.31
N SER A 218 -11.82 12.76 6.64
CA SER A 218 -10.48 12.38 6.16
C SER A 218 -10.30 12.50 4.63
N ILE A 219 -11.28 13.03 3.91
CA ILE A 219 -11.26 13.13 2.43
C ILE A 219 -10.26 14.14 1.86
N LYS A 220 -9.66 15.01 2.71
CA LYS A 220 -8.69 16.02 2.27
C LYS A 220 -7.33 15.77 2.90
N VAL A 221 -6.29 15.63 2.07
CA VAL A 221 -4.93 15.36 2.53
C VAL A 221 -3.90 16.09 1.68
N ASN A 222 -3.20 17.09 2.26
CA ASN A 222 -2.02 17.72 1.64
C ASN A 222 -2.17 18.01 0.13
N GLY A 223 -3.22 18.73 -0.25
CA GLY A 223 -3.47 19.13 -1.64
C GLY A 223 -4.20 18.09 -2.51
N ALA A 224 -4.45 16.89 -2.01
CA ALA A 224 -5.34 15.91 -2.63
C ALA A 224 -6.72 15.95 -1.96
N GLU A 225 -7.77 15.68 -2.72
CA GLU A 225 -9.15 15.71 -2.21
C GLU A 225 -10.00 14.64 -2.90
N LEU A 226 -10.74 13.88 -2.10
CA LEU A 226 -11.88 13.08 -2.54
C LEU A 226 -13.18 13.84 -2.31
N THR A 227 -14.23 13.48 -3.01
CA THR A 227 -15.58 14.03 -2.85
C THR A 227 -16.56 12.93 -2.47
N LEU A 228 -17.61 13.27 -1.76
CA LEU A 228 -18.68 12.36 -1.35
C LEU A 228 -19.98 12.78 -2.07
N PRO A 229 -20.20 12.38 -3.33
CA PRO A 229 -21.42 12.71 -4.05
C PRO A 229 -22.62 11.93 -3.51
N SER A 230 -23.83 12.41 -3.74
CA SER A 230 -25.05 11.60 -3.60
C SER A 230 -25.01 10.43 -4.58
N PHE A 231 -25.66 9.33 -4.25
CA PHE A 231 -25.83 8.21 -5.17
C PHE A 231 -26.77 8.57 -6.31
N GLU A 232 -26.68 7.88 -7.44
CA GLU A 232 -27.66 7.98 -8.50
C GLU A 232 -29.02 7.46 -8.04
N ALA A 233 -30.13 8.02 -8.57
CA ALA A 233 -31.50 7.63 -8.17
C ALA A 233 -31.75 6.12 -8.26
N ARG A 234 -31.20 5.47 -9.30
CA ARG A 234 -31.29 4.01 -9.45
C ARG A 234 -30.63 3.27 -8.28
N THR A 235 -29.47 3.73 -7.83
CA THR A 235 -28.74 3.15 -6.70
C THR A 235 -29.51 3.38 -5.39
N GLU A 236 -30.05 4.59 -5.19
CA GLU A 236 -30.87 4.92 -4.03
C GLU A 236 -32.12 4.03 -3.96
N GLU A 237 -32.80 3.82 -5.08
CA GLU A 237 -33.97 2.93 -5.18
C GLU A 237 -33.60 1.47 -4.86
N ALA A 238 -32.48 0.97 -5.40
CA ALA A 238 -32.02 -0.40 -5.15
C ALA A 238 -31.63 -0.62 -3.67
N LEU A 239 -30.89 0.32 -3.09
CA LEU A 239 -30.53 0.30 -1.68
C LEU A 239 -31.74 0.35 -0.76
N THR A 240 -32.72 1.24 -1.06
CA THR A 240 -33.97 1.34 -0.33
C THR A 240 -34.75 0.04 -0.38
N LYS A 241 -34.77 -0.62 -1.54
CA LYS A 241 -35.40 -1.93 -1.69
C LYS A 241 -34.72 -3.01 -0.86
N ILE A 242 -33.37 -3.08 -0.89
CA ILE A 242 -32.62 -4.05 -0.06
C ILE A 242 -32.91 -3.84 1.43
N LEU A 243 -32.93 -2.59 1.89
CA LEU A 243 -33.25 -2.24 3.27
C LEU A 243 -34.67 -2.71 3.65
N SER A 244 -35.67 -2.46 2.80
CA SER A 244 -37.06 -2.86 3.05
C SER A 244 -37.23 -4.35 3.04
N ASP A 245 -36.66 -5.07 2.08
CA ASP A 245 -36.73 -6.53 1.98
C ASP A 245 -36.10 -7.22 3.22
N ASN A 246 -35.18 -6.56 3.90
CA ASN A 246 -34.49 -7.06 5.09
C ASN A 246 -34.96 -6.41 6.41
N ARG A 247 -36.05 -5.64 6.40
CA ARG A 247 -36.67 -4.97 7.58
C ARG A 247 -35.70 -4.01 8.28
N LEU A 248 -34.84 -3.34 7.51
CA LEU A 248 -33.91 -2.31 7.97
C LEU A 248 -34.38 -0.91 7.59
N ASP A 249 -35.53 -0.79 6.93
CA ASP A 249 -36.21 0.46 6.60
C ASP A 249 -36.52 1.26 7.87
N GLY A 250 -36.30 2.56 7.83
CA GLY A 250 -36.42 3.45 8.99
C GLY A 250 -35.25 3.42 9.99
N LEU A 251 -34.30 2.51 9.83
CA LEU A 251 -33.06 2.48 10.63
C LEU A 251 -31.88 3.12 9.90
N VAL A 252 -31.93 3.20 8.58
CA VAL A 252 -30.83 3.64 7.72
C VAL A 252 -31.31 4.70 6.73
N ASP A 253 -30.56 5.81 6.65
CA ASP A 253 -30.72 6.81 5.60
C ASP A 253 -29.79 6.46 4.43
N VAL A 254 -30.35 6.32 3.22
CA VAL A 254 -29.55 6.12 1.99
C VAL A 254 -28.91 7.42 1.59
N LYS A 255 -27.65 7.61 1.98
CA LYS A 255 -26.83 8.78 1.67
C LYS A 255 -25.35 8.44 1.72
N ASN A 256 -24.51 9.23 1.13
CA ASN A 256 -23.05 9.09 1.19
C ASN A 256 -22.45 10.17 2.10
N PRO A 257 -21.77 9.85 3.23
CA PRO A 257 -21.37 8.52 3.71
C PRO A 257 -22.57 7.61 4.07
N PHE A 258 -22.43 6.33 3.76
CA PHE A 258 -23.48 5.34 3.95
C PHE A 258 -23.26 4.52 5.23
N ASP A 259 -24.00 4.88 6.28
CA ASP A 259 -24.06 4.12 7.54
C ASP A 259 -25.16 3.06 7.43
N VAL A 260 -24.73 1.80 7.32
CA VAL A 260 -25.60 0.65 7.03
C VAL A 260 -26.24 0.03 8.29
N THR A 261 -25.86 0.50 9.48
CA THR A 261 -26.23 -0.09 10.78
C THR A 261 -25.54 -1.44 11.09
N PRO A 262 -25.22 -1.73 12.36
CA PRO A 262 -24.64 -3.01 12.75
C PRO A 262 -25.64 -4.20 12.68
N MET A 263 -26.89 -3.96 12.28
CA MET A 263 -27.92 -5.00 12.14
C MET A 263 -27.89 -5.67 10.75
N ALA A 264 -27.18 -5.13 9.79
CA ALA A 264 -27.01 -5.75 8.47
C ALA A 264 -26.08 -6.97 8.58
N GLY A 265 -26.57 -8.12 8.18
CA GLY A 265 -25.75 -9.35 8.09
C GLY A 265 -24.85 -9.36 6.85
N ASP A 266 -23.94 -10.32 6.78
CA ASP A 266 -22.89 -10.43 5.76
C ASP A 266 -23.41 -10.28 4.32
N THR A 267 -24.45 -11.02 3.94
CA THR A 267 -25.03 -10.99 2.59
C THR A 267 -25.65 -9.63 2.29
N VAL A 268 -26.47 -9.11 3.21
CA VAL A 268 -27.17 -7.82 3.03
C VAL A 268 -26.19 -6.68 2.90
N PHE A 269 -25.14 -6.69 3.75
CA PHE A 269 -24.08 -5.68 3.67
C PHE A 269 -23.32 -5.77 2.34
N THR A 270 -22.99 -6.98 1.89
CA THR A 270 -22.32 -7.20 0.61
C THR A 270 -23.19 -6.77 -0.57
N ASP A 271 -24.48 -7.08 -0.59
CA ASP A 271 -25.39 -6.70 -1.65
C ASP A 271 -25.46 -5.16 -1.79
N MET A 272 -25.55 -4.44 -0.66
CA MET A 272 -25.50 -2.98 -0.67
C MET A 272 -24.16 -2.43 -1.21
N ILE A 273 -23.04 -3.05 -0.86
CA ILE A 273 -21.72 -2.68 -1.42
C ILE A 273 -21.69 -2.88 -2.93
N VAL A 274 -22.21 -4.00 -3.43
CA VAL A 274 -22.29 -4.30 -4.88
C VAL A 274 -23.10 -3.23 -5.61
N GLU A 275 -24.27 -2.84 -5.10
CA GLU A 275 -25.09 -1.77 -5.70
C GLU A 275 -24.34 -0.44 -5.73
N VAL A 276 -23.66 -0.06 -4.64
CA VAL A 276 -22.86 1.17 -4.60
C VAL A 276 -21.67 1.11 -5.57
N LEU A 277 -21.01 -0.04 -5.69
CA LEU A 277 -19.91 -0.21 -6.65
C LEU A 277 -20.41 -0.17 -8.12
N GLY A 278 -21.68 -0.50 -8.36
CA GLY A 278 -22.35 -0.36 -9.65
C GLY A 278 -22.72 1.09 -10.01
N ASP A 279 -22.73 2.03 -9.07
CA ASP A 279 -23.07 3.43 -9.27
C ASP A 279 -22.03 4.15 -10.15
N ARG A 280 -22.48 4.79 -11.24
CA ARG A 280 -21.59 5.52 -12.16
C ARG A 280 -21.10 6.84 -11.59
N GLY A 281 -21.78 7.36 -10.57
CA GLY A 281 -21.37 8.55 -9.80
C GLY A 281 -20.22 8.29 -8.83
N ILE A 282 -19.75 7.05 -8.67
CA ILE A 282 -18.71 6.63 -7.73
C ILE A 282 -17.48 6.11 -8.49
N ASP A 283 -16.29 6.57 -8.10
CA ASP A 283 -15.01 6.16 -8.70
C ASP A 283 -14.18 5.24 -7.79
N ALA A 284 -14.40 5.34 -6.48
CA ALA A 284 -13.64 4.58 -5.46
C ALA A 284 -14.52 4.29 -4.25
N ALA A 285 -14.16 3.30 -3.44
CA ALA A 285 -14.88 3.02 -2.21
C ALA A 285 -13.94 2.69 -1.03
N VAL A 286 -14.37 3.07 0.18
CA VAL A 286 -13.86 2.57 1.45
C VAL A 286 -14.99 1.86 2.17
N VAL A 287 -14.77 0.59 2.52
CA VAL A 287 -15.73 -0.28 3.18
C VAL A 287 -15.25 -0.56 4.60
N GLY A 288 -15.92 0.03 5.57
CA GLY A 288 -15.67 -0.16 7.00
C GLY A 288 -16.45 -1.35 7.54
N ILE A 289 -15.76 -2.20 8.26
CA ILE A 289 -16.29 -3.35 8.97
C ILE A 289 -15.92 -3.18 10.44
N VAL A 290 -16.90 -2.81 11.27
CA VAL A 290 -16.79 -2.90 12.72
C VAL A 290 -17.36 -4.26 13.12
N PRO A 291 -16.50 -5.26 13.39
CA PRO A 291 -16.93 -6.67 13.45
C PRO A 291 -17.59 -7.05 14.78
N LEU A 292 -17.77 -6.10 15.68
CA LEU A 292 -18.33 -6.28 17.02
C LEU A 292 -19.88 -6.25 16.99
N THR A 293 -20.47 -7.07 16.12
CA THR A 293 -21.92 -7.20 15.93
C THR A 293 -22.34 -8.67 15.86
N PRO A 294 -23.50 -9.06 16.39
CA PRO A 294 -23.99 -10.42 16.27
C PRO A 294 -24.55 -10.75 14.88
N ALA A 295 -24.68 -9.77 13.98
CA ALA A 295 -25.28 -9.95 12.67
C ALA A 295 -24.31 -10.52 11.63
N MET A 296 -22.99 -10.45 11.86
CA MET A 296 -21.96 -10.84 10.90
C MET A 296 -21.09 -11.97 11.42
N GLN A 297 -20.56 -12.77 10.51
CA GLN A 297 -19.59 -13.83 10.78
C GLN A 297 -18.17 -13.31 10.57
N THR A 298 -17.51 -12.91 11.64
CA THR A 298 -16.24 -12.19 11.61
C THR A 298 -15.10 -12.85 12.38
N LEU A 299 -15.41 -13.93 13.11
CA LEU A 299 -14.42 -14.71 13.87
C LEU A 299 -13.97 -15.96 13.11
N ALA A 300 -12.72 -16.37 13.33
CA ALA A 300 -12.25 -17.67 12.89
C ALA A 300 -13.06 -18.78 13.61
N PRO A 301 -13.22 -19.98 13.00
CA PRO A 301 -13.84 -21.10 13.68
C PRO A 301 -13.20 -21.35 15.04
N GLY A 302 -14.00 -21.55 16.08
CA GLY A 302 -13.52 -21.74 17.43
C GLY A 302 -14.59 -22.22 18.40
N ASP A 303 -14.16 -22.54 19.62
CA ASP A 303 -15.08 -22.94 20.69
C ASP A 303 -15.84 -21.73 21.25
N GLY A 304 -17.09 -21.95 21.61
CA GLY A 304 -17.93 -20.96 22.30
C GLY A 304 -18.74 -20.02 21.41
N HIS A 305 -18.61 -20.09 20.08
CA HIS A 305 -19.45 -19.38 19.12
C HIS A 305 -19.70 -20.21 17.86
N ARG A 306 -20.62 -19.75 16.99
CA ARG A 306 -20.97 -20.42 15.72
C ARG A 306 -20.45 -19.67 14.48
N GLU A 307 -19.76 -18.55 14.69
CA GLU A 307 -19.22 -17.77 13.60
C GLU A 307 -18.05 -18.49 12.91
N SER A 308 -17.95 -18.33 11.59
CA SER A 308 -16.83 -18.83 10.81
C SER A 308 -16.59 -17.93 9.61
N ILE A 309 -15.41 -17.29 9.56
CA ILE A 309 -14.92 -16.58 8.37
C ILE A 309 -14.65 -17.52 7.18
N GLU A 310 -14.64 -18.83 7.39
CA GLU A 310 -14.52 -19.85 6.34
C GLU A 310 -15.87 -20.18 5.68
N ASP A 311 -16.98 -19.77 6.30
CA ASP A 311 -18.32 -19.94 5.71
C ASP A 311 -18.40 -19.14 4.39
N PRO A 312 -18.83 -19.76 3.28
CA PRO A 312 -19.00 -19.07 2.00
C PRO A 312 -19.90 -17.83 2.07
N GLY A 313 -20.83 -17.78 3.03
CA GLY A 313 -21.74 -16.66 3.27
C GLY A 313 -21.16 -15.58 4.20
N SER A 314 -19.95 -15.72 4.72
CA SER A 314 -19.31 -14.71 5.56
C SER A 314 -18.80 -13.51 4.76
N ILE A 315 -18.74 -12.34 5.38
CA ILE A 315 -18.15 -11.12 4.77
C ILE A 315 -16.71 -11.35 4.31
N ALA A 316 -15.98 -12.26 4.99
CA ALA A 316 -14.61 -12.61 4.64
C ALA A 316 -14.50 -13.23 3.24
N GLN A 317 -15.50 -13.96 2.79
CA GLN A 317 -15.56 -14.63 1.48
C GLN A 317 -16.30 -13.78 0.44
N LEU A 318 -17.41 -13.18 0.85
CA LEU A 318 -18.28 -12.42 -0.05
C LEU A 318 -17.62 -11.13 -0.55
N LEU A 319 -16.99 -10.35 0.34
CA LEU A 319 -16.46 -9.03 -0.01
C LEU A 319 -15.33 -9.09 -1.04
N PRO A 320 -14.28 -9.94 -0.91
CA PRO A 320 -13.26 -10.06 -1.93
C PRO A 320 -13.83 -10.51 -3.29
N SER A 321 -14.80 -11.42 -3.28
CA SER A 321 -15.48 -11.88 -4.48
C SER A 321 -16.21 -10.74 -5.18
N ALA A 322 -16.98 -9.93 -4.45
CA ALA A 322 -17.69 -8.76 -4.98
C ALA A 322 -16.72 -7.71 -5.56
N VAL A 323 -15.63 -7.41 -4.83
CA VAL A 323 -14.63 -6.41 -5.25
C VAL A 323 -13.82 -6.88 -6.46
N SER A 324 -13.67 -8.18 -6.67
CA SER A 324 -12.95 -8.72 -7.83
C SER A 324 -13.61 -8.40 -9.17
N THR A 325 -14.91 -8.11 -9.16
CA THR A 325 -15.72 -7.86 -10.38
C THR A 325 -15.68 -6.40 -10.84
N THR A 326 -15.13 -5.48 -10.07
CA THR A 326 -15.05 -4.05 -10.42
C THR A 326 -13.62 -3.60 -10.67
N ASP A 327 -13.44 -2.65 -11.59
CA ASP A 327 -12.15 -1.96 -11.82
C ASP A 327 -11.93 -0.79 -10.84
N LYS A 328 -12.93 -0.43 -10.04
CA LYS A 328 -12.81 0.64 -9.04
C LYS A 328 -11.86 0.21 -7.90
N PRO A 329 -11.03 1.12 -7.39
CA PRO A 329 -10.24 0.87 -6.19
C PRO A 329 -11.17 0.80 -4.96
N VAL A 330 -11.08 -0.31 -4.24
CA VAL A 330 -11.84 -0.55 -3.00
C VAL A 330 -10.87 -0.88 -1.87
N VAL A 331 -11.02 -0.19 -0.75
CA VAL A 331 -10.21 -0.39 0.46
C VAL A 331 -11.12 -0.88 1.59
N ALA A 332 -10.74 -1.95 2.25
CA ALA A 332 -11.44 -2.45 3.44
C ALA A 332 -10.82 -1.89 4.72
N VAL A 333 -11.66 -1.68 5.71
CA VAL A 333 -11.27 -1.38 7.09
C VAL A 333 -11.85 -2.44 8.00
N VAL A 334 -11.04 -3.00 8.90
CA VAL A 334 -11.50 -3.86 9.99
C VAL A 334 -11.09 -3.17 11.29
N ASP A 335 -11.96 -2.30 11.80
CA ASP A 335 -11.67 -1.47 12.96
C ASP A 335 -11.95 -2.24 14.25
N SER A 336 -10.97 -3.04 14.67
CA SER A 336 -11.08 -3.86 15.86
C SER A 336 -9.73 -4.47 16.27
N GLY A 337 -9.69 -5.16 17.40
CA GLY A 337 -8.49 -5.77 17.99
C GLY A 337 -8.06 -7.11 17.38
N ALA A 338 -7.08 -7.74 18.02
CA ALA A 338 -6.42 -8.97 17.57
C ALA A 338 -7.33 -10.18 17.29
N PRO A 339 -8.48 -10.38 17.96
CA PRO A 339 -9.39 -11.50 17.63
C PRO A 339 -9.85 -11.52 16.16
N PHE A 340 -9.80 -10.35 15.48
CA PHE A 340 -10.20 -10.19 14.08
C PHE A 340 -9.01 -10.15 13.09
N ASP A 341 -7.80 -10.47 13.54
CA ASP A 341 -6.64 -10.61 12.64
C ASP A 341 -6.80 -11.73 11.59
N PRO A 342 -7.49 -12.86 11.88
CA PRO A 342 -7.83 -13.83 10.87
C PRO A 342 -8.70 -13.25 9.73
N LEU A 343 -9.73 -12.45 10.03
CA LEU A 343 -10.54 -11.75 9.03
C LEU A 343 -9.68 -10.85 8.15
N VAL A 344 -8.81 -10.04 8.75
CA VAL A 344 -7.86 -9.18 8.00
C VAL A 344 -6.97 -10.01 7.07
N SER A 345 -6.54 -11.18 7.52
CA SER A 345 -5.68 -12.07 6.73
C SER A 345 -6.41 -12.66 5.53
N VAL A 346 -7.67 -13.07 5.71
CA VAL A 346 -8.52 -13.61 4.62
C VAL A 346 -8.80 -12.52 3.59
N LEU A 347 -9.21 -11.32 4.00
CA LEU A 347 -9.48 -10.20 3.09
C LEU A 347 -8.23 -9.81 2.28
N ARG A 348 -7.04 -9.80 2.90
CA ARG A 348 -5.77 -9.59 2.18
C ARG A 348 -5.44 -10.70 1.20
N ALA A 349 -5.63 -11.95 1.60
CA ALA A 349 -5.43 -13.09 0.71
C ALA A 349 -6.36 -13.04 -0.50
N GLY A 350 -7.55 -12.45 -0.33
CA GLY A 350 -8.49 -12.11 -1.40
C GLY A 350 -8.10 -10.89 -2.24
N GLY A 351 -6.89 -10.34 -2.05
CA GLY A 351 -6.34 -9.23 -2.86
C GLY A 351 -6.79 -7.84 -2.44
N MET A 352 -7.38 -7.67 -1.26
CA MET A 352 -7.86 -6.36 -0.80
C MET A 352 -6.80 -5.62 0.02
N PRO A 353 -6.66 -4.29 -0.14
CA PRO A 353 -6.00 -3.45 0.86
C PRO A 353 -6.87 -3.39 2.13
N VAL A 354 -6.28 -3.75 3.29
CA VAL A 354 -7.01 -3.77 4.57
C VAL A 354 -6.31 -2.90 5.60
N PHE A 355 -7.06 -1.98 6.19
CA PHE A 355 -6.64 -1.08 7.27
C PHE A 355 -7.29 -1.45 8.59
N ARG A 356 -6.78 -0.85 9.69
CA ARG A 356 -7.33 -0.99 11.04
C ARG A 356 -7.93 0.32 11.57
N ALA A 357 -7.99 1.35 10.71
CA ALA A 357 -8.56 2.65 11.02
C ALA A 357 -9.04 3.32 9.73
N ALA A 358 -10.25 3.83 9.74
CA ALA A 358 -10.94 4.35 8.57
C ALA A 358 -10.29 5.64 8.03
N ASP A 359 -9.85 6.54 8.91
CA ASP A 359 -9.18 7.77 8.55
C ASP A 359 -7.88 7.53 7.76
N ARG A 360 -7.10 6.51 8.17
CA ARG A 360 -5.89 6.12 7.44
C ARG A 360 -6.20 5.51 6.08
N ALA A 361 -7.26 4.70 5.98
CA ALA A 361 -7.71 4.10 4.73
C ALA A 361 -8.08 5.17 3.71
N VAL A 362 -8.90 6.13 4.12
CA VAL A 362 -9.36 7.24 3.24
C VAL A 362 -8.17 8.11 2.82
N ARG A 363 -7.28 8.49 3.74
CA ARG A 363 -6.08 9.30 3.40
C ARG A 363 -5.16 8.59 2.42
N ALA A 364 -4.90 7.30 2.63
CA ALA A 364 -4.06 6.50 1.74
C ALA A 364 -4.68 6.36 0.34
N LEU A 365 -6.00 6.09 0.26
CA LEU A 365 -6.73 6.02 -1.00
C LEU A 365 -6.77 7.39 -1.70
N CYS A 366 -6.99 8.49 -0.96
CA CYS A 366 -6.98 9.85 -1.50
C CYS A 366 -5.65 10.16 -2.20
N LYS A 367 -4.53 9.89 -1.56
CA LYS A 367 -3.20 10.05 -2.14
C LYS A 367 -2.95 9.11 -3.32
N TRP A 368 -3.43 7.86 -3.23
CA TRP A 368 -3.30 6.91 -4.32
C TRP A 368 -4.05 7.38 -5.57
N VAL A 369 -5.30 7.84 -5.42
CA VAL A 369 -6.11 8.40 -6.51
C VAL A 369 -5.42 9.63 -7.12
N ASP A 370 -4.94 10.55 -6.29
CA ASP A 370 -4.26 11.78 -6.74
C ASP A 370 -3.01 11.47 -7.58
N VAL A 371 -2.14 10.57 -7.13
CA VAL A 371 -0.93 10.18 -7.88
C VAL A 371 -1.32 9.45 -9.17
N LYS A 372 -2.23 8.48 -9.10
CA LYS A 372 -2.64 7.69 -10.27
C LYS A 372 -3.33 8.54 -11.32
N SER A 373 -4.19 9.47 -10.95
CA SER A 373 -4.87 10.35 -11.90
C SER A 373 -3.91 11.28 -12.67
N ARG A 374 -2.77 11.64 -12.05
CA ARG A 374 -1.76 12.50 -12.68
C ARG A 374 -0.78 11.76 -13.59
N PHE A 375 -0.47 10.50 -13.28
CA PHE A 375 0.65 9.79 -13.91
C PHE A 375 0.28 8.47 -14.58
N SER A 376 -0.96 8.00 -14.46
CA SER A 376 -1.40 6.87 -15.27
C SER A 376 -1.60 7.29 -16.73
N PRO A 377 -1.15 6.50 -17.71
CA PRO A 377 -1.51 6.75 -19.10
C PRO A 377 -3.04 6.79 -19.19
N SER A 378 -3.57 7.79 -19.91
CA SER A 378 -5.01 7.83 -20.24
C SER A 378 -5.41 6.53 -20.93
N PRO A 379 -6.57 5.94 -20.61
CA PRO A 379 -7.03 4.71 -21.22
C PRO A 379 -7.22 4.80 -22.72
#